data_ef4eb4174c7649ddb83288a16872d643
#
_entry.id   ef4eb4174c7649ddb83288a16872d643
#
_cell.length_a   1.000
_cell.length_b   1.000
_cell.length_c   1.000
_cell.angle_alpha   90.00
_cell.angle_beta   90.00
_cell.angle_gamma   90.00
#
_symmetry.space_group_name_H-M   'P 1'
#
loop_
_entity.id
_entity.type
_entity.pdbx_description
1 polymer ?
#
loop_
_entity_poly.entity_id
_entity_poly.type
_entity_poly.pdbx_seq_one_letter_code
_entity_poly.pdbx_strand_id
1 'polypeptide(L)'
;MGDLLAAAAHAPMEESPVPMGYRVSSALRPKEGQQLCGDQLATVETGGMLYLLLSDGMGSGPEAHREAALTVRLLEQFLRAGIEAAPALKTLNSALALRGETGGAFTTIDLLALRRSTGEATLYKYGAAPSYLKHTAHVTRFTAHSLPAGLQATTEPPEVTRLALPAGSYFVMISDGIADENSDEWLQNLLAGGNGTDVHALTALILSESRSRRGLEDDCAVLAVHLPLPGENRPRQV
;
A
#
# COMPACT_ATOMS: atom_id res chain seq x y z
N MET A 1 66.88 1.55 17.95
CA MET A 1 65.62 1.16 18.58
C MET A 1 64.67 2.33 18.42
N GLY A 2 63.81 2.30 17.45
CA GLY A 2 62.84 3.35 17.17
C GLY A 2 61.46 2.75 17.18
N ASP A 3 60.65 3.21 18.12
CA ASP A 3 59.27 2.77 18.30
C ASP A 3 58.39 3.21 17.12
N LEU A 4 57.86 2.24 16.38
CA LEU A 4 56.73 2.46 15.46
C LEU A 4 55.43 2.40 16.29
N LEU A 5 54.90 3.56 16.67
CA LEU A 5 53.51 3.71 17.12
C LEU A 5 52.62 3.63 15.89
N ALA A 6 51.95 2.51 15.68
CA ALA A 6 50.89 2.36 14.70
C ALA A 6 49.64 3.12 15.21
N ALA A 7 49.35 4.26 14.61
CA ALA A 7 48.08 4.95 14.77
C ALA A 7 46.98 4.12 14.10
N ALA A 8 46.18 3.42 14.91
CA ALA A 8 44.93 2.81 14.45
C ALA A 8 43.97 3.92 14.05
N ALA A 9 43.82 4.16 12.76
CA ALA A 9 42.77 5.01 12.24
C ALA A 9 41.44 4.40 12.57
N HIS A 10 40.71 5.03 13.49
CA HIS A 10 39.26 4.73 13.71
C HIS A 10 38.56 5.15 12.42
N ALA A 11 38.08 4.16 11.66
CA ALA A 11 37.09 4.41 10.63
C ALA A 11 35.87 5.02 11.30
N PRO A 12 35.26 6.10 10.76
CA PRO A 12 34.04 6.63 11.31
C PRO A 12 33.00 5.51 11.27
N MET A 13 32.39 5.20 12.42
CA MET A 13 31.22 4.34 12.48
C MET A 13 30.16 5.04 11.64
N GLU A 14 29.78 4.44 10.50
CA GLU A 14 28.59 4.87 9.77
C GLU A 14 27.42 4.77 10.73
N GLU A 15 26.90 5.91 11.15
CA GLU A 15 25.65 5.96 11.92
C GLU A 15 24.59 5.27 11.09
N SER A 16 24.05 4.16 11.59
CA SER A 16 22.94 3.47 10.95
C SER A 16 21.81 4.48 10.77
N PRO A 17 21.27 4.67 9.55
CA PRO A 17 20.27 5.68 9.30
C PRO A 17 19.07 5.47 10.22
N VAL A 18 18.69 6.53 10.94
CA VAL A 18 17.53 6.50 11.83
C VAL A 18 16.28 6.25 10.99
N PRO A 19 15.49 5.20 11.28
CA PRO A 19 14.29 4.92 10.51
C PRO A 19 13.34 6.12 10.50
N MET A 20 12.84 6.49 9.32
CA MET A 20 11.82 7.54 9.20
C MET A 20 10.57 7.14 9.97
N GLY A 21 10.00 8.11 10.71
CA GLY A 21 8.68 7.96 11.28
C GLY A 21 7.64 7.83 10.18
N TYR A 22 6.52 7.20 10.49
CA TYR A 22 5.37 7.13 9.58
C TYR A 22 4.06 7.17 10.37
N ARG A 23 3.00 7.54 9.70
CA ARG A 23 1.62 7.43 10.20
C ARG A 23 0.80 6.73 9.13
N VAL A 24 0.05 5.70 9.51
CA VAL A 24 -0.83 4.95 8.61
C VAL A 24 -2.27 5.17 9.03
N SER A 25 -3.15 5.31 8.05
CA SER A 25 -4.59 5.31 8.25
C SER A 25 -5.25 4.46 7.18
N SER A 26 -6.33 3.82 7.56
CA SER A 26 -7.16 3.03 6.66
C SER A 26 -8.64 3.28 6.93
N ALA A 27 -9.45 3.15 5.89
CA ALA A 27 -10.90 3.19 5.99
C ALA A 27 -11.51 2.20 5.00
N LEU A 28 -12.52 1.48 5.46
CA LEU A 28 -13.30 0.52 4.68
C LEU A 28 -14.79 0.87 4.77
N ARG A 29 -15.50 0.63 3.68
CA ARG A 29 -16.96 0.74 3.66
C ARG A 29 -17.54 -0.30 2.72
N PRO A 30 -18.44 -1.18 3.20
CA PRO A 30 -19.12 -2.13 2.34
C PRO A 30 -20.10 -1.44 1.39
N LYS A 31 -20.35 -2.10 0.27
CA LYS A 31 -21.44 -1.81 -0.66
C LYS A 31 -22.77 -1.76 0.06
N GLU A 32 -23.73 -0.97 -0.44
CA GLU A 32 -25.08 -0.90 0.14
C GLU A 32 -25.75 -2.28 0.19
N GLY A 33 -26.35 -2.56 1.35
CA GLY A 33 -26.99 -3.85 1.62
C GLY A 33 -26.03 -4.98 2.02
N GLN A 34 -24.72 -4.78 1.98
CA GLN A 34 -23.73 -5.74 2.46
C GLN A 34 -23.28 -5.42 3.90
N GLN A 35 -23.02 -6.48 4.68
CA GLN A 35 -22.47 -6.34 6.03
C GLN A 35 -20.94 -6.44 6.07
N LEU A 36 -20.35 -7.06 5.05
CA LEU A 36 -18.92 -7.27 4.92
C LEU A 36 -18.43 -6.55 3.65
N CYS A 37 -17.33 -5.84 3.78
CA CYS A 37 -16.61 -5.25 2.67
C CYS A 37 -15.83 -6.35 1.94
N GLY A 38 -15.93 -6.42 0.62
CA GLY A 38 -15.13 -7.31 -0.23
C GLY A 38 -13.65 -6.94 -0.23
N ASP A 39 -13.35 -5.66 0.00
CA ASP A 39 -11.98 -5.17 0.12
C ASP A 39 -11.35 -5.53 1.45
N GLN A 40 -10.04 -5.77 1.44
CA GLN A 40 -9.25 -6.03 2.63
C GLN A 40 -7.95 -5.23 2.63
N LEU A 41 -7.54 -4.82 3.83
CA LEU A 41 -6.36 -3.99 4.05
C LEU A 41 -5.48 -4.61 5.14
N ALA A 42 -4.17 -4.47 4.99
CA ALA A 42 -3.22 -4.77 6.06
C ALA A 42 -2.00 -3.86 6.03
N THR A 43 -1.38 -3.74 7.20
CA THR A 43 -0.08 -3.09 7.38
C THR A 43 0.84 -4.05 8.12
N VAL A 44 2.01 -4.32 7.55
CA VAL A 44 3.01 -5.20 8.14
C VAL A 44 4.31 -4.44 8.32
N GLU A 45 4.87 -4.49 9.52
CA GLU A 45 6.20 -3.97 9.80
C GLU A 45 7.13 -5.12 10.18
N THR A 46 8.22 -5.30 9.45
CA THR A 46 9.22 -6.32 9.73
C THR A 46 10.55 -5.97 9.05
N GLY A 47 11.67 -6.27 9.71
CA GLY A 47 13.02 -6.11 9.12
C GLY A 47 13.36 -4.70 8.63
N GLY A 48 12.80 -3.63 9.24
CA GLY A 48 12.99 -2.26 8.77
C GLY A 48 12.16 -1.88 7.54
N MET A 49 11.32 -2.80 7.05
CA MET A 49 10.35 -2.59 5.99
C MET A 49 8.97 -2.31 6.56
N LEU A 50 8.23 -1.43 5.89
CA LEU A 50 6.80 -1.23 6.08
C LEU A 50 6.10 -1.67 4.80
N TYR A 51 5.14 -2.59 4.93
CA TYR A 51 4.30 -3.05 3.83
C TYR A 51 2.87 -2.56 4.03
N LEU A 52 2.31 -1.98 2.98
CA LEU A 52 0.89 -1.67 2.90
C LEU A 52 0.26 -2.57 1.86
N LEU A 53 -0.84 -3.21 2.23
CA LEU A 53 -1.56 -4.20 1.41
C LEU A 53 -3.00 -3.75 1.24
N LEU A 54 -3.47 -3.75 -0.01
CA LEU A 54 -4.88 -3.65 -0.36
C LEU A 54 -5.21 -4.77 -1.34
N SER A 55 -6.30 -5.48 -1.10
CA SER A 55 -6.82 -6.52 -1.98
C SER A 55 -8.32 -6.32 -2.09
N ASP A 56 -8.80 -6.24 -3.32
CA ASP A 56 -10.21 -6.15 -3.66
C ASP A 56 -10.65 -7.51 -4.22
N GLY A 57 -11.59 -8.13 -3.51
CA GLY A 57 -12.16 -9.43 -3.87
C GLY A 57 -13.20 -9.30 -4.96
N MET A 58 -13.21 -10.21 -5.91
CA MET A 58 -14.18 -10.19 -7.02
C MET A 58 -15.63 -10.20 -6.53
N GLY A 59 -16.38 -9.20 -6.94
CA GLY A 59 -17.80 -9.02 -6.57
C GLY A 59 -17.96 -8.28 -5.26
N SER A 60 -18.94 -8.66 -4.43
CA SER A 60 -19.19 -8.02 -3.14
C SER A 60 -19.70 -9.01 -2.10
N GLY A 61 -19.65 -8.61 -0.82
CA GLY A 61 -20.17 -9.39 0.29
C GLY A 61 -19.27 -10.55 0.73
N PRO A 62 -19.85 -11.64 1.31
CA PRO A 62 -19.06 -12.66 2.03
C PRO A 62 -18.06 -13.45 1.19
N GLU A 63 -18.30 -13.66 -0.10
CA GLU A 63 -17.38 -14.39 -0.96
C GLU A 63 -16.16 -13.53 -1.33
N ALA A 64 -16.39 -12.31 -1.81
CA ALA A 64 -15.34 -11.33 -2.09
C ALA A 64 -14.49 -11.09 -0.84
N HIS A 65 -15.14 -10.85 0.30
CA HIS A 65 -14.47 -10.69 1.60
C HIS A 65 -13.54 -11.88 1.93
N ARG A 66 -14.01 -13.11 1.72
CA ARG A 66 -13.22 -14.32 2.05
C ARG A 66 -11.97 -14.44 1.18
N GLU A 67 -12.07 -14.15 -0.11
CA GLU A 67 -10.96 -14.23 -1.04
C GLU A 67 -9.91 -13.13 -0.76
N ALA A 68 -10.34 -11.90 -0.61
CA ALA A 68 -9.45 -10.80 -0.24
C ALA A 68 -8.80 -11.03 1.14
N ALA A 69 -9.56 -11.49 2.13
CA ALA A 69 -9.04 -11.77 3.47
C ALA A 69 -8.02 -12.91 3.48
N LEU A 70 -8.23 -13.97 2.69
CA LEU A 70 -7.26 -15.05 2.53
C LEU A 70 -5.97 -14.53 1.88
N THR A 71 -6.11 -13.75 0.81
CA THR A 71 -5.01 -13.15 0.07
C THR A 71 -4.13 -12.28 0.98
N VAL A 72 -4.74 -11.34 1.69
CA VAL A 72 -4.05 -10.45 2.62
C VAL A 72 -3.37 -11.25 3.73
N ARG A 73 -4.07 -12.18 4.36
CA ARG A 73 -3.52 -13.02 5.44
C ARG A 73 -2.32 -13.84 5.00
N LEU A 74 -2.36 -14.46 3.83
CA LEU A 74 -1.23 -15.25 3.31
C LEU A 74 -0.02 -14.36 3.02
N LEU A 75 -0.24 -13.18 2.40
CA LEU A 75 0.83 -12.21 2.17
C LEU A 75 1.45 -11.73 3.49
N GLU A 76 0.63 -11.38 4.48
CA GLU A 76 1.14 -11.03 5.80
C GLU A 76 2.03 -12.11 6.41
N GLN A 77 1.61 -13.37 6.34
CA GLN A 77 2.39 -14.50 6.86
C GLN A 77 3.71 -14.67 6.13
N PHE A 78 3.72 -14.57 4.79
CA PHE A 78 4.95 -14.65 3.99
C PHE A 78 5.92 -13.51 4.34
N LEU A 79 5.43 -12.27 4.41
CA LEU A 79 6.25 -11.11 4.72
C LEU A 79 6.80 -11.17 6.15
N ARG A 80 6.00 -11.59 7.13
CA ARG A 80 6.45 -11.79 8.53
C ARG A 80 7.46 -12.92 8.66
N ALA A 81 7.38 -13.94 7.81
CA ALA A 81 8.38 -15.01 7.72
C ALA A 81 9.67 -14.59 7.00
N GLY A 82 9.77 -13.35 6.53
CA GLY A 82 10.94 -12.83 5.84
C GLY A 82 11.01 -13.20 4.37
N ILE A 83 9.93 -13.72 3.78
CA ILE A 83 9.84 -13.96 2.33
C ILE A 83 9.70 -12.60 1.63
N GLU A 84 10.52 -12.35 0.63
CA GLU A 84 10.46 -11.11 -0.15
C GLU A 84 9.12 -10.97 -0.89
N ALA A 85 8.68 -9.71 -1.11
CA ALA A 85 7.37 -9.42 -1.70
C ALA A 85 7.17 -10.06 -3.08
N ALA A 86 8.15 -10.00 -3.98
CA ALA A 86 8.00 -10.53 -5.33
C ALA A 86 7.78 -12.06 -5.37
N PRO A 87 8.61 -12.91 -4.72
CA PRO A 87 8.33 -14.35 -4.64
C PRO A 87 7.05 -14.68 -3.87
N ALA A 88 6.70 -13.93 -2.81
CA ALA A 88 5.45 -14.12 -2.09
C ALA A 88 4.23 -13.91 -3.00
N LEU A 89 4.21 -12.80 -3.75
CA LEU A 89 3.16 -12.46 -4.70
C LEU A 89 3.05 -13.49 -5.83
N LYS A 90 4.18 -13.95 -6.39
CA LYS A 90 4.19 -14.97 -7.42
C LYS A 90 3.61 -16.29 -6.92
N THR A 91 4.00 -16.72 -5.72
CA THR A 91 3.48 -17.94 -5.09
C THR A 91 1.98 -17.84 -4.87
N LEU A 92 1.52 -16.70 -4.35
CA LEU A 92 0.10 -16.45 -4.11
C LEU A 92 -0.71 -16.44 -5.41
N ASN A 93 -0.24 -15.75 -6.46
CA ASN A 93 -0.90 -15.74 -7.77
C ASN A 93 -1.08 -17.15 -8.31
N SER A 94 -0.03 -17.99 -8.24
CA SER A 94 -0.11 -19.39 -8.67
C SER A 94 -1.10 -20.20 -7.85
N ALA A 95 -1.15 -20.00 -6.53
CA ALA A 95 -2.09 -20.69 -5.65
C ALA A 95 -3.55 -20.29 -5.91
N LEU A 96 -3.81 -19.01 -6.16
CA LEU A 96 -5.14 -18.50 -6.52
C LEU A 96 -5.59 -19.05 -7.87
N ALA A 97 -4.70 -19.08 -8.87
CA ALA A 97 -5.01 -19.60 -10.20
C ALA A 97 -5.43 -21.08 -10.16
N LEU A 98 -4.72 -21.92 -9.37
CA LEU A 98 -5.10 -23.32 -9.17
C LEU A 98 -6.48 -23.48 -8.52
N ARG A 99 -6.87 -22.57 -7.63
CA ARG A 99 -8.20 -22.55 -7.04
C ARG A 99 -9.26 -22.03 -8.04
N GLY A 100 -8.89 -21.12 -8.92
CA GLY A 100 -9.75 -20.55 -9.95
C GLY A 100 -10.28 -21.58 -10.95
N GLU A 101 -9.52 -22.64 -11.23
CA GLU A 101 -9.98 -23.77 -12.07
C GLU A 101 -11.22 -24.49 -11.51
N THR A 102 -11.48 -24.37 -10.21
CA THR A 102 -12.60 -25.02 -9.51
C THR A 102 -13.78 -24.08 -9.20
N GLY A 103 -13.73 -22.78 -9.57
CA GLY A 103 -14.84 -21.89 -9.30
C GLY A 103 -14.52 -20.40 -9.11
N GLY A 104 -13.39 -19.91 -9.64
CA GLY A 104 -13.19 -18.47 -9.82
C GLY A 104 -12.78 -17.70 -8.55
N ALA A 105 -11.60 -17.97 -8.01
CA ALA A 105 -11.03 -17.17 -6.95
C ALA A 105 -9.94 -16.26 -7.54
N PHE A 106 -10.28 -15.01 -7.83
CA PHE A 106 -9.29 -13.99 -8.22
C PHE A 106 -9.56 -12.68 -7.48
N THR A 107 -8.51 -11.92 -7.30
CA THR A 107 -8.55 -10.67 -6.53
C THR A 107 -7.51 -9.69 -7.06
N THR A 108 -7.75 -8.42 -6.92
CA THR A 108 -6.69 -7.43 -7.15
C THR A 108 -5.72 -7.43 -5.98
N ILE A 109 -4.47 -7.07 -6.23
CA ILE A 109 -3.47 -6.88 -5.18
C ILE A 109 -2.70 -5.60 -5.46
N ASP A 110 -2.68 -4.73 -4.46
CA ASP A 110 -1.83 -3.55 -4.39
C ASP A 110 -0.93 -3.66 -3.16
N LEU A 111 0.39 -3.70 -3.36
CA LEU A 111 1.37 -3.85 -2.29
C LEU A 111 2.48 -2.82 -2.43
N LEU A 112 2.59 -1.92 -1.45
CA LEU A 112 3.73 -1.04 -1.29
C LEU A 112 4.71 -1.64 -0.29
N ALA A 113 5.95 -1.87 -0.71
CA ALA A 113 7.07 -2.27 0.15
C ALA A 113 8.00 -1.05 0.35
N LEU A 114 7.98 -0.45 1.52
CA LEU A 114 8.72 0.77 1.87
C LEU A 114 9.87 0.45 2.82
N ARG A 115 11.10 0.80 2.44
CA ARG A 115 12.28 0.77 3.31
C ARG A 115 12.31 2.03 4.18
N ARG A 116 12.09 1.88 5.47
CA ARG A 116 11.96 2.99 6.41
C ARG A 116 13.24 3.80 6.61
N SER A 117 14.40 3.20 6.39
CA SER A 117 15.69 3.90 6.55
C SER A 117 16.01 4.88 5.42
N THR A 118 15.50 4.64 4.20
CA THR A 118 15.86 5.41 3.01
C THR A 118 14.67 6.10 2.33
N GLY A 119 13.43 5.64 2.58
CA GLY A 119 12.25 6.06 1.83
C GLY A 119 12.14 5.41 0.43
N GLU A 120 13.07 4.51 0.09
CA GLU A 120 12.94 3.71 -1.13
C GLU A 120 11.75 2.78 -1.02
N ALA A 121 10.96 2.72 -2.06
CA ALA A 121 9.79 1.87 -2.10
C ALA A 121 9.65 1.13 -3.42
N THR A 122 8.96 0.00 -3.35
CA THR A 122 8.56 -0.77 -4.53
C THR A 122 7.06 -1.02 -4.43
N LEU A 123 6.35 -0.59 -5.47
CA LEU A 123 4.93 -0.84 -5.65
C LEU A 123 4.75 -2.05 -6.56
N TYR A 124 3.95 -3.00 -6.11
CA TYR A 124 3.57 -4.21 -6.85
C TYR A 124 2.06 -4.20 -7.06
N LYS A 125 1.61 -4.43 -8.30
CA LYS A 125 0.19 -4.43 -8.64
C LYS A 125 -0.20 -5.66 -9.45
N TYR A 126 -1.38 -6.23 -9.11
CA TYR A 126 -2.13 -7.18 -9.92
C TYR A 126 -3.54 -6.62 -10.12
N GLY A 127 -3.82 -6.02 -11.28
CA GLY A 127 -5.15 -5.53 -11.67
C GLY A 127 -5.77 -4.48 -10.72
N ALA A 128 -4.96 -3.86 -9.86
CA ALA A 128 -5.45 -2.96 -8.82
C ALA A 128 -5.74 -1.55 -9.36
N ALA A 129 -6.69 -0.88 -8.72
CA ALA A 129 -7.03 0.52 -8.96
C ALA A 129 -5.82 1.46 -8.81
N PRO A 130 -5.87 2.71 -9.30
CA PRO A 130 -4.74 3.63 -9.22
C PRO A 130 -4.28 3.88 -7.77
N SER A 131 -2.96 4.08 -7.59
CA SER A 131 -2.36 4.54 -6.34
C SER A 131 -1.67 5.88 -6.56
N TYR A 132 -1.48 6.67 -5.51
CA TYR A 132 -1.02 8.05 -5.63
C TYR A 132 0.10 8.36 -4.66
N LEU A 133 1.15 8.99 -5.17
CA LEU A 133 2.18 9.64 -4.36
C LEU A 133 1.96 11.15 -4.41
N LYS A 134 1.67 11.74 -3.25
CA LYS A 134 1.63 13.19 -3.08
C LYS A 134 2.91 13.65 -2.37
N HIS A 135 3.61 14.59 -2.99
CA HIS A 135 4.70 15.31 -2.34
C HIS A 135 4.56 16.82 -2.64
N THR A 136 4.47 17.64 -1.61
CA THR A 136 4.09 19.07 -1.72
C THR A 136 2.73 19.21 -2.44
N ALA A 137 2.65 19.97 -3.53
CA ALA A 137 1.45 20.12 -4.37
C ALA A 137 1.43 19.15 -5.57
N HIS A 138 2.49 18.34 -5.75
CA HIS A 138 2.59 17.41 -6.87
C HIS A 138 1.98 16.07 -6.51
N VAL A 139 1.16 15.52 -7.41
CA VAL A 139 0.54 14.20 -7.31
C VAL A 139 0.98 13.35 -8.49
N THR A 140 1.61 12.22 -8.21
CA THR A 140 1.96 11.21 -9.21
C THR A 140 1.00 10.05 -9.08
N ARG A 141 0.36 9.66 -10.19
CA ARG A 141 -0.54 8.51 -10.28
C ARG A 141 0.19 7.29 -10.79
N PHE A 142 -0.08 6.12 -10.21
CA PHE A 142 0.43 4.81 -10.61
C PHE A 142 -0.75 3.91 -10.97
N THR A 143 -0.83 3.50 -12.22
CA THR A 143 -1.87 2.59 -12.75
C THR A 143 -1.29 1.20 -12.98
N ALA A 144 -2.16 0.19 -13.10
CA ALA A 144 -1.80 -1.17 -13.46
C ALA A 144 -2.55 -1.60 -14.72
N HIS A 145 -1.87 -2.31 -15.59
CA HIS A 145 -2.46 -2.92 -16.79
C HIS A 145 -2.45 -4.46 -16.71
N SER A 146 -1.85 -5.00 -15.65
CA SER A 146 -1.85 -6.43 -15.36
C SER A 146 -3.23 -6.94 -14.98
N LEU A 147 -3.44 -8.23 -15.19
CA LEU A 147 -4.66 -8.91 -14.75
C LEU A 147 -4.67 -9.07 -13.23
N PRO A 148 -5.86 -9.19 -12.60
CA PRO A 148 -5.99 -9.61 -11.21
C PRO A 148 -5.30 -10.94 -10.94
N ALA A 149 -4.79 -11.09 -9.71
CA ALA A 149 -4.15 -12.33 -9.27
C ALA A 149 -5.15 -13.49 -9.27
N GLY A 150 -4.73 -14.62 -9.81
CA GLY A 150 -5.55 -15.83 -9.91
C GLY A 150 -6.49 -15.89 -11.11
N LEU A 151 -6.63 -14.81 -11.90
CA LEU A 151 -7.56 -14.78 -13.04
C LEU A 151 -7.11 -15.72 -14.18
N GLN A 152 -5.83 -15.88 -14.37
CA GLN A 152 -5.26 -16.82 -15.35
C GLN A 152 -4.22 -17.71 -14.68
N ALA A 153 -4.13 -18.96 -15.15
CA ALA A 153 -3.10 -19.91 -14.73
C ALA A 153 -1.70 -19.55 -15.28
N THR A 154 -1.38 -18.26 -15.30
CA THR A 154 -0.10 -17.76 -15.77
C THR A 154 0.84 -17.54 -14.59
N THR A 155 2.12 -17.72 -14.84
CA THR A 155 3.21 -17.37 -13.91
C THR A 155 3.63 -15.90 -14.06
N GLU A 156 2.76 -15.05 -14.61
CA GLU A 156 3.09 -13.65 -14.83
C GLU A 156 3.41 -12.95 -13.51
N PRO A 157 4.50 -12.21 -13.47
CA PRO A 157 4.85 -11.43 -12.28
C PRO A 157 3.90 -10.23 -12.13
N PRO A 158 3.79 -9.65 -10.92
CA PRO A 158 3.10 -8.38 -10.75
C PRO A 158 3.79 -7.28 -11.56
N GLU A 159 3.05 -6.24 -11.91
CA GLU A 159 3.67 -5.00 -12.34
C GLU A 159 4.46 -4.38 -11.18
N VAL A 160 5.67 -3.89 -11.49
CA VAL A 160 6.61 -3.41 -10.47
C VAL A 160 7.04 -1.99 -10.81
N THR A 161 6.78 -1.06 -9.90
CA THR A 161 7.26 0.33 -9.98
C THR A 161 8.18 0.63 -8.80
N ARG A 162 9.39 1.09 -9.07
CA ARG A 162 10.31 1.59 -8.03
C ARG A 162 10.14 3.09 -7.89
N LEU A 163 10.05 3.57 -6.67
CA LEU A 163 9.84 4.97 -6.34
C LEU A 163 10.55 5.34 -5.04
N ALA A 164 10.61 6.61 -4.73
CA ALA A 164 11.07 7.12 -3.45
C ALA A 164 9.98 7.97 -2.82
N LEU A 165 9.77 7.80 -1.51
CA LEU A 165 8.89 8.59 -0.70
C LEU A 165 9.74 9.54 0.17
N PRO A 166 9.95 10.79 -0.25
CA PRO A 166 10.65 11.76 0.59
C PRO A 166 9.83 12.13 1.83
N ALA A 167 10.47 12.65 2.85
CA ALA A 167 9.77 13.19 4.03
C ALA A 167 8.75 14.26 3.60
N GLY A 168 7.60 14.29 4.25
CA GLY A 168 6.44 15.13 3.89
C GLY A 168 5.54 14.50 2.82
N SER A 169 5.83 13.28 2.34
CA SER A 169 5.00 12.59 1.34
C SER A 169 3.84 11.83 1.96
N TYR A 170 2.78 11.73 1.17
CA TYR A 170 1.67 10.78 1.38
C TYR A 170 1.66 9.77 0.23
N PHE A 171 1.49 8.50 0.55
CA PHE A 171 1.16 7.49 -0.44
C PHE A 171 -0.23 6.95 -0.14
N VAL A 172 -1.10 6.94 -1.16
CA VAL A 172 -2.52 6.59 -1.01
C VAL A 172 -2.84 5.47 -1.99
N MET A 173 -3.41 4.40 -1.47
CA MET A 173 -3.94 3.25 -2.21
C MET A 173 -5.45 3.25 -2.05
N ILE A 174 -6.18 2.94 -3.11
CA ILE A 174 -7.64 2.89 -3.13
C ILE A 174 -8.13 1.64 -3.84
N SER A 175 -9.37 1.20 -3.56
CA SER A 175 -10.11 0.29 -4.43
C SER A 175 -10.89 1.04 -5.50
N ASP A 176 -11.40 0.33 -6.50
CA ASP A 176 -12.12 0.90 -7.64
C ASP A 176 -13.47 1.50 -7.25
N GLY A 177 -14.08 1.07 -6.13
CA GLY A 177 -15.25 1.72 -5.56
C GLY A 177 -15.01 3.17 -5.10
N ILE A 178 -13.76 3.58 -4.88
CA ILE A 178 -13.40 4.98 -4.62
C ILE A 178 -13.30 5.76 -5.93
N ALA A 179 -12.46 5.31 -6.83
CA ALA A 179 -12.24 5.90 -8.15
C ALA A 179 -11.48 4.90 -9.05
N ASP A 180 -11.69 5.04 -10.36
CA ASP A 180 -10.96 4.34 -11.40
C ASP A 180 -10.15 5.33 -12.25
N GLU A 181 -9.40 4.82 -13.25
CA GLU A 181 -8.53 5.63 -14.10
C GLU A 181 -9.25 6.77 -14.87
N ASN A 182 -10.55 6.64 -15.09
CA ASN A 182 -11.35 7.61 -15.87
C ASN A 182 -12.13 8.58 -14.97
N SER A 183 -12.15 8.34 -13.65
CA SER A 183 -12.99 9.06 -12.69
C SER A 183 -12.24 9.62 -11.48
N ASP A 184 -10.90 9.64 -11.52
CA ASP A 184 -10.05 9.98 -10.38
C ASP A 184 -9.57 11.45 -10.31
N GLU A 185 -9.95 12.31 -11.27
CA GLU A 185 -9.50 13.71 -11.32
C GLU A 185 -9.82 14.47 -10.02
N TRP A 186 -10.99 14.23 -9.45
CA TRP A 186 -11.39 14.84 -8.18
C TRP A 186 -10.44 14.46 -7.04
N LEU A 187 -9.97 13.19 -7.01
CA LEU A 187 -9.06 12.69 -5.99
C LEU A 187 -7.68 13.30 -6.15
N GLN A 188 -7.19 13.40 -7.38
CA GLN A 188 -5.91 14.08 -7.65
C GLN A 188 -5.95 15.54 -7.21
N ASN A 189 -7.05 16.26 -7.49
CA ASN A 189 -7.26 17.65 -7.05
C ASN A 189 -7.35 17.78 -5.52
N LEU A 190 -8.04 16.85 -4.86
CA LEU A 190 -8.14 16.80 -3.40
C LEU A 190 -6.75 16.57 -2.78
N LEU A 191 -6.00 15.63 -3.30
CA LEU A 191 -4.63 15.34 -2.84
C LEU A 191 -3.70 16.54 -3.06
N ALA A 192 -3.76 17.19 -4.21
CA ALA A 192 -2.93 18.36 -4.53
C ALA A 192 -3.20 19.54 -3.57
N GLY A 193 -4.46 19.76 -3.19
CA GLY A 193 -4.87 20.85 -2.28
C GLY A 193 -4.60 20.60 -0.80
N GLY A 194 -4.51 19.34 -0.37
CA GLY A 194 -4.43 18.94 1.04
C GLY A 194 -3.02 18.99 1.63
N ASN A 195 -2.43 20.19 1.82
CA ASN A 195 -1.12 20.31 2.46
C ASN A 195 -1.24 20.27 4.00
N GLY A 196 -0.43 19.39 4.64
CA GLY A 196 -0.39 19.25 6.11
C GLY A 196 -1.64 18.60 6.72
N THR A 197 -2.48 17.94 5.90
CA THR A 197 -3.66 17.24 6.39
C THR A 197 -3.22 15.99 7.18
N ASP A 198 -3.82 15.79 8.35
CA ASP A 198 -3.61 14.54 9.09
C ASP A 198 -4.07 13.34 8.25
N VAL A 199 -3.30 12.24 8.28
CA VAL A 199 -3.57 11.07 7.43
C VAL A 199 -4.93 10.42 7.72
N HIS A 200 -5.41 10.48 8.98
CA HIS A 200 -6.74 9.96 9.33
C HIS A 200 -7.84 10.86 8.77
N ALA A 201 -7.67 12.17 8.86
CA ALA A 201 -8.60 13.12 8.25
C ALA A 201 -8.62 12.97 6.72
N LEU A 202 -7.46 12.69 6.10
CA LEU A 202 -7.36 12.47 4.66
C LEU A 202 -8.15 11.22 4.21
N THR A 203 -7.95 10.08 4.86
CA THR A 203 -8.67 8.84 4.50
C THR A 203 -10.19 8.98 4.71
N ALA A 204 -10.61 9.62 5.79
CA ALA A 204 -12.02 9.89 6.06
C ALA A 204 -12.64 10.82 5.00
N LEU A 205 -11.91 11.86 4.58
CA LEU A 205 -12.35 12.79 3.56
C LEU A 205 -12.48 12.10 2.19
N ILE A 206 -11.50 11.30 1.78
CA ILE A 206 -11.55 10.53 0.53
C ILE A 206 -12.80 9.63 0.51
N LEU A 207 -13.05 8.90 1.60
CA LEU A 207 -14.20 8.00 1.69
C LEU A 207 -15.54 8.76 1.66
N SER A 208 -15.59 9.94 2.29
CA SER A 208 -16.78 10.81 2.29
C SER A 208 -17.07 11.40 0.91
N GLU A 209 -16.03 11.90 0.23
CA GLU A 209 -16.14 12.47 -1.11
C GLU A 209 -16.53 11.41 -2.16
N SER A 210 -15.95 10.21 -2.08
CA SER A 210 -16.36 9.08 -2.91
C SER A 210 -17.85 8.78 -2.75
N ARG A 211 -18.36 8.72 -1.50
CA ARG A 211 -19.79 8.50 -1.22
C ARG A 211 -20.66 9.56 -1.86
N SER A 212 -20.27 10.82 -1.80
CA SER A 212 -21.04 11.93 -2.37
C SER A 212 -21.12 11.87 -3.89
N ARG A 213 -20.15 11.25 -4.54
CA ARG A 213 -20.01 11.19 -6.01
C ARG A 213 -20.57 9.92 -6.62
N ARG A 214 -20.34 8.77 -5.98
CA ARG A 214 -20.62 7.42 -6.49
C ARG A 214 -21.66 6.67 -5.65
N GLY A 215 -22.13 7.24 -4.55
CA GLY A 215 -23.07 6.56 -3.64
C GLY A 215 -22.38 5.43 -2.88
N LEU A 216 -23.08 4.30 -2.76
CA LEU A 216 -22.61 3.06 -2.12
C LEU A 216 -22.72 1.88 -3.09
N GLU A 217 -22.44 2.12 -4.37
CA GLU A 217 -22.63 1.13 -5.43
C GLU A 217 -21.60 0.00 -5.38
N ASP A 218 -20.47 0.23 -4.68
CA ASP A 218 -19.42 -0.77 -4.52
C ASP A 218 -18.75 -0.71 -3.14
N ASP A 219 -17.98 -1.76 -2.83
CA ASP A 219 -17.08 -1.78 -1.69
C ASP A 219 -16.00 -0.70 -1.86
N CYS A 220 -15.62 -0.04 -0.78
CA CYS A 220 -14.67 1.07 -0.83
C CYS A 220 -13.58 0.88 0.21
N ALA A 221 -12.33 0.96 -0.23
CA ALA A 221 -11.16 0.92 0.64
C ALA A 221 -10.20 2.06 0.34
N VAL A 222 -9.64 2.63 1.40
CA VAL A 222 -8.54 3.60 1.35
C VAL A 222 -7.49 3.18 2.36
N LEU A 223 -6.24 3.11 1.94
CA LEU A 223 -5.08 2.90 2.80
C LEU A 223 -4.03 3.97 2.48
N ALA A 224 -3.63 4.74 3.48
CA ALA A 224 -2.67 5.83 3.28
C ALA A 224 -1.55 5.78 4.30
N VAL A 225 -0.34 6.11 3.86
CA VAL A 225 0.81 6.37 4.72
C VAL A 225 1.31 7.80 4.52
N HIS A 226 1.63 8.47 5.61
CA HIS A 226 2.32 9.75 5.64
C HIS A 226 3.70 9.57 6.25
N LEU A 227 4.72 10.06 5.56
CA LEU A 227 6.10 10.18 6.07
C LEU A 227 6.30 11.63 6.57
N PRO A 228 6.20 11.90 7.87
CA PRO A 228 6.28 13.26 8.37
C PRO A 228 7.65 13.90 8.13
N LEU A 229 7.69 15.22 8.05
CA LEU A 229 8.94 15.96 8.03
C LEU A 229 9.72 15.78 9.34
N PRO A 230 11.05 15.89 9.31
CA PRO A 230 11.85 15.87 10.53
C PRO A 230 11.35 16.92 11.53
N GLY A 231 10.97 16.48 12.74
CA GLY A 231 10.43 17.36 13.80
C GLY A 231 8.90 17.37 13.93
N GLU A 232 8.13 16.91 12.94
CA GLU A 232 6.66 16.80 13.05
C GLU A 232 6.20 15.69 14.02
N ASN A 233 7.08 14.76 14.36
CA ASN A 233 6.78 13.64 15.27
C ASN A 233 6.84 13.98 16.77
N ARG A 234 7.07 15.24 17.15
CA ARG A 234 6.96 15.61 18.57
C ARG A 234 5.49 15.66 18.96
N PRO A 235 5.04 14.89 19.98
CA PRO A 235 3.72 15.10 20.54
C PRO A 235 3.63 16.56 20.94
N ARG A 236 2.59 17.29 20.52
CA ARG A 236 2.31 18.62 21.06
C ARG A 236 2.16 18.43 22.55
N GLN A 237 3.15 18.93 23.30
CA GLN A 237 2.99 19.08 24.76
C GLN A 237 1.86 20.08 24.96
N VAL A 238 0.75 19.58 25.49
CA VAL A 238 -0.38 20.40 25.99
C VAL A 238 0.00 20.86 27.38
#